data_ab2d36579a51b8c6e061558867821eb3
#
_entry.id   ab2d36579a51b8c6e061558867821eb3
#
_cell.length_a   1.000
_cell.length_b   1.000
_cell.length_c   1.000
_cell.angle_alpha   90.00
_cell.angle_beta   90.00
_cell.angle_gamma   90.00
#
_symmetry.space_group_name_H-M   'P 1'
#
loop_
_entity.id
_entity.type
_entity.pdbx_description
1 polymer ?
#
loop_
_entity_poly.entity_id
_entity_poly.type
_entity_poly.pdbx_seq_one_letter_code
_entity_poly.pdbx_strand_id
1 'polypeptide(L)'
;MNEYEERLNNYNDVKNPNELLEFMDKNIKYGIYGIDKVVYDKWDENISSEFQKACQMKYALCDAARLLKYGYGTCWDQVELERDWFINNNYECKTFFIWFYFDNTSSNYVTHTYLVYKDKKTEKYCYFEHSDGANKGIKEFESYKDAILYQMEKHIDFNRSVGNLINEDVLSHLQVYEFEIEKYGCSQRKYIENILNSKLVYNNNKFVTEINVCKSKN
;
A
#
# COMPACT_ATOMS: atom_id res chain seq x y z
N MET A 1 -29.61 1.83 11.19
CA MET A 1 -28.24 2.25 10.79
C MET A 1 -27.89 1.48 9.54
N ASN A 2 -27.43 2.12 8.49
CA ASN A 2 -27.01 1.41 7.29
C ASN A 2 -25.54 0.92 7.46
N GLU A 3 -25.10 0.01 6.60
CA GLU A 3 -23.76 -0.61 6.67
C GLU A 3 -22.63 0.41 6.65
N TYR A 4 -22.78 1.51 5.92
CA TYR A 4 -21.79 2.59 5.89
C TYR A 4 -21.72 3.36 7.21
N GLU A 5 -22.87 3.70 7.79
CA GLU A 5 -22.93 4.40 9.10
C GLU A 5 -22.31 3.55 10.20
N GLU A 6 -22.57 2.25 10.20
CA GLU A 6 -21.95 1.32 11.14
C GLU A 6 -20.44 1.27 10.96
N ARG A 7 -19.95 1.15 9.73
CA ARG A 7 -18.51 1.12 9.42
C ARG A 7 -17.84 2.43 9.81
N LEU A 8 -18.46 3.57 9.55
CA LEU A 8 -17.92 4.89 9.93
C LEU A 8 -17.83 5.05 11.45
N ASN A 9 -18.85 4.63 12.19
CA ASN A 9 -18.86 4.67 13.65
C ASN A 9 -17.74 3.77 14.22
N ASN A 10 -17.62 2.55 13.72
CA ASN A 10 -16.56 1.63 14.14
C ASN A 10 -15.17 2.17 13.83
N TYR A 11 -14.97 2.86 12.70
CA TYR A 11 -13.70 3.51 12.36
C TYR A 11 -13.36 4.66 13.32
N ASN A 12 -14.34 5.47 13.68
CA ASN A 12 -14.15 6.58 14.63
C ASN A 12 -13.81 6.10 16.06
N ASP A 13 -14.18 4.87 16.41
CA ASP A 13 -13.88 4.27 17.70
C ASP A 13 -12.48 3.62 17.79
N VAL A 14 -11.77 3.49 16.66
CA VAL A 14 -10.42 2.91 16.60
C VAL A 14 -9.40 3.81 17.31
N LYS A 15 -8.65 3.26 18.27
CA LYS A 15 -7.76 4.03 19.17
C LYS A 15 -6.27 3.73 19.01
N ASN A 16 -5.91 2.63 18.38
CA ASN A 16 -4.53 2.20 18.22
C ASN A 16 -4.33 1.38 16.93
N PRO A 17 -3.07 1.19 16.47
CA PRO A 17 -2.81 0.48 15.21
C PRO A 17 -3.33 -0.97 15.17
N ASN A 18 -3.35 -1.70 16.27
CA ASN A 18 -3.90 -3.07 16.28
C ASN A 18 -5.41 -3.06 16.05
N GLU A 19 -6.13 -2.13 16.69
CA GLU A 19 -7.56 -1.96 16.47
C GLU A 19 -7.86 -1.49 15.04
N LEU A 20 -6.99 -0.68 14.42
CA LEU A 20 -7.11 -0.31 13.00
C LEU A 20 -7.01 -1.55 12.10
N LEU A 21 -6.02 -2.41 12.36
CA LEU A 21 -5.85 -3.65 11.60
C LEU A 21 -7.08 -4.57 11.74
N GLU A 22 -7.58 -4.74 12.96
CA GLU A 22 -8.80 -5.53 13.21
C GLU A 22 -10.04 -4.91 12.56
N PHE A 23 -10.15 -3.58 12.57
CA PHE A 23 -11.22 -2.88 11.89
C PHE A 23 -11.16 -3.12 10.38
N MET A 24 -9.98 -2.98 9.77
CA MET A 24 -9.80 -3.21 8.35
C MET A 24 -10.10 -4.66 7.97
N ASP A 25 -9.69 -5.63 8.78
CA ASP A 25 -10.00 -7.05 8.57
C ASP A 25 -11.49 -7.35 8.50
N LYS A 26 -12.28 -6.68 9.31
CA LYS A 26 -13.73 -6.87 9.38
C LYS A 26 -14.48 -6.13 8.27
N ASN A 27 -13.96 -4.99 7.82
CA ASN A 27 -14.74 -4.01 7.09
C ASN A 27 -14.25 -3.72 5.67
N ILE A 28 -12.98 -4.04 5.36
CA ILE A 28 -12.34 -3.71 4.08
C ILE A 28 -11.91 -4.99 3.37
N LYS A 29 -12.38 -5.16 2.14
CA LYS A 29 -12.02 -6.29 1.28
C LYS A 29 -11.09 -5.83 0.17
N TYR A 30 -10.21 -6.72 -0.27
CA TYR A 30 -9.39 -6.45 -1.45
C TYR A 30 -10.26 -6.47 -2.71
N GLY A 31 -10.19 -5.41 -3.50
CA GLY A 31 -11.02 -5.27 -4.69
C GLY A 31 -11.08 -3.84 -5.19
N ILE A 32 -11.91 -3.61 -6.21
CA ILE A 32 -12.17 -2.31 -6.80
C ILE A 32 -13.67 -2.03 -6.78
N TYR A 33 -14.06 -0.87 -6.29
CA TYR A 33 -15.34 -0.29 -6.61
C TYR A 33 -15.17 0.66 -7.81
N GLY A 34 -15.50 0.15 -9.00
CA GLY A 34 -15.25 0.84 -10.26
C GLY A 34 -16.06 2.14 -10.43
N ILE A 35 -15.62 2.98 -11.39
CA ILE A 35 -16.36 4.21 -11.79
C ILE A 35 -17.74 3.89 -12.37
N ASP A 36 -17.97 2.67 -12.83
CA ASP A 36 -19.25 2.14 -13.30
C ASP A 36 -20.13 1.59 -12.15
N LYS A 37 -19.70 1.76 -10.88
CA LYS A 37 -20.38 1.31 -9.66
C LYS A 37 -20.49 -0.22 -9.53
N VAL A 38 -19.61 -0.96 -10.18
CA VAL A 38 -19.49 -2.41 -10.09
C VAL A 38 -18.33 -2.76 -9.17
N VAL A 39 -18.51 -3.82 -8.36
CA VAL A 39 -17.44 -4.38 -7.53
C VAL A 39 -16.70 -5.45 -8.32
N TYR A 40 -15.38 -5.36 -8.33
CA TYR A 40 -14.44 -6.32 -8.92
C TYR A 40 -13.55 -6.84 -7.80
N ASP A 41 -13.91 -7.96 -7.18
CA ASP A 41 -13.26 -8.50 -5.97
C ASP A 41 -12.77 -9.94 -6.12
N LYS A 42 -13.03 -10.57 -7.27
CA LYS A 42 -12.65 -11.96 -7.51
C LYS A 42 -11.30 -12.04 -8.18
N TRP A 43 -10.41 -12.73 -7.53
CA TRP A 43 -9.05 -13.01 -7.96
C TRP A 43 -8.88 -14.51 -8.21
N ASP A 44 -9.51 -15.05 -9.27
CA ASP A 44 -9.27 -16.40 -9.75
C ASP A 44 -8.68 -16.39 -11.17
N GLU A 45 -8.20 -17.54 -11.64
CA GLU A 45 -7.49 -17.63 -12.93
C GLU A 45 -8.31 -17.15 -14.13
N ASN A 46 -9.63 -17.26 -14.08
CA ASN A 46 -10.52 -16.81 -15.15
C ASN A 46 -10.95 -15.34 -14.99
N ILE A 47 -10.98 -14.85 -13.75
CA ILE A 47 -11.47 -13.53 -13.37
C ILE A 47 -10.31 -12.55 -13.19
N SER A 48 -9.05 -13.03 -13.02
CA SER A 48 -7.88 -12.16 -12.96
C SER A 48 -7.79 -11.23 -14.18
N SER A 49 -8.18 -11.70 -15.37
CA SER A 49 -8.23 -10.87 -16.58
C SER A 49 -9.30 -9.78 -16.51
N GLU A 50 -10.45 -10.02 -15.87
CA GLU A 50 -11.49 -9.00 -15.66
C GLU A 50 -11.08 -8.01 -14.60
N PHE A 51 -10.48 -8.48 -13.48
CA PHE A 51 -9.93 -7.62 -12.45
C PHE A 51 -8.82 -6.71 -13.01
N GLN A 52 -7.88 -7.25 -13.78
CA GLN A 52 -6.81 -6.48 -14.40
C GLN A 52 -7.37 -5.43 -15.39
N LYS A 53 -8.37 -5.79 -16.21
CA LYS A 53 -9.06 -4.83 -17.09
C LYS A 53 -9.79 -3.75 -16.29
N ALA A 54 -10.42 -4.13 -15.15
CA ALA A 54 -11.07 -3.16 -14.28
C ALA A 54 -10.05 -2.21 -13.65
N CYS A 55 -8.87 -2.69 -13.22
CA CYS A 55 -7.77 -1.85 -12.76
C CYS A 55 -7.38 -0.80 -13.81
N GLN A 56 -7.24 -1.20 -15.06
CA GLN A 56 -6.81 -0.31 -16.13
C GLN A 56 -7.89 0.69 -16.57
N MET A 57 -9.15 0.27 -16.59
CA MET A 57 -10.23 1.01 -17.27
C MET A 57 -11.27 1.61 -16.31
N LYS A 58 -11.44 1.06 -15.13
CA LYS A 58 -12.53 1.38 -14.19
C LYS A 58 -12.04 1.87 -12.85
N TYR A 59 -10.75 1.75 -12.57
CA TYR A 59 -10.15 2.18 -11.31
C TYR A 59 -10.13 3.70 -11.19
N ALA A 60 -10.47 4.17 -10.01
CA ALA A 60 -10.24 5.53 -9.56
C ALA A 60 -9.84 5.50 -8.09
N LEU A 61 -8.66 6.04 -7.78
CA LEU A 61 -8.11 6.06 -6.42
C LEU A 61 -9.13 6.56 -5.40
N CYS A 62 -9.37 5.77 -4.37
CA CYS A 62 -10.29 6.11 -3.30
C CYS A 62 -9.59 6.91 -2.20
N ASP A 63 -10.30 7.90 -1.65
CA ASP A 63 -9.98 8.44 -0.32
C ASP A 63 -10.52 7.54 0.79
N ALA A 64 -10.15 7.82 2.03
CA ALA A 64 -10.62 7.07 3.20
C ALA A 64 -12.15 7.05 3.29
N ALA A 65 -12.82 8.17 3.01
CA ALA A 65 -14.28 8.26 3.09
C ALA A 65 -14.97 7.35 2.07
N ARG A 66 -14.46 7.29 0.84
CA ARG A 66 -14.99 6.42 -0.21
C ARG A 66 -14.70 4.95 0.09
N LEU A 67 -13.52 4.64 0.59
CA LEU A 67 -13.18 3.29 1.02
C LEU A 67 -14.07 2.81 2.16
N LEU A 68 -14.30 3.63 3.18
CA LEU A 68 -15.25 3.36 4.26
C LEU A 68 -16.67 3.17 3.75
N LYS A 69 -17.08 3.94 2.74
CA LYS A 69 -18.42 3.84 2.17
C LYS A 69 -18.67 2.51 1.47
N TYR A 70 -17.74 2.05 0.68
CA TYR A 70 -17.95 0.88 -0.19
C TYR A 70 -17.30 -0.40 0.33
N GLY A 71 -16.27 -0.31 1.19
CA GLY A 71 -15.61 -1.45 1.81
C GLY A 71 -14.72 -2.25 0.87
N TYR A 72 -14.34 -1.70 -0.28
CA TYR A 72 -13.46 -2.36 -1.26
C TYR A 72 -12.33 -1.42 -1.68
N GLY A 73 -11.10 -1.90 -1.63
CA GLY A 73 -9.93 -1.18 -2.09
C GLY A 73 -8.75 -2.11 -2.39
N THR A 74 -7.92 -1.71 -3.34
CA THR A 74 -6.61 -2.32 -3.60
C THR A 74 -5.60 -1.86 -2.54
N CYS A 75 -4.36 -2.34 -2.58
CA CYS A 75 -3.31 -1.85 -1.70
C CYS A 75 -3.14 -0.31 -1.80
N TRP A 76 -3.37 0.27 -2.98
CA TRP A 76 -3.27 1.71 -3.19
C TRP A 76 -4.35 2.51 -2.44
N ASP A 77 -5.57 1.97 -2.35
CA ASP A 77 -6.67 2.61 -1.64
C ASP A 77 -6.57 2.39 -0.13
N GLN A 78 -6.14 1.19 0.26
CA GLN A 78 -6.04 0.81 1.67
C GLN A 78 -4.97 1.63 2.39
N VAL A 79 -3.82 1.86 1.75
CA VAL A 79 -2.76 2.71 2.31
C VAL A 79 -3.22 4.17 2.53
N GLU A 80 -4.20 4.66 1.75
CA GLU A 80 -4.78 6.00 1.96
C GLU A 80 -5.65 6.05 3.22
N LEU A 81 -6.42 4.99 3.51
CA LEU A 81 -7.17 4.87 4.76
C LEU A 81 -6.24 4.75 5.97
N GLU A 82 -5.19 3.94 5.85
CA GLU A 82 -4.16 3.81 6.87
C GLU A 82 -3.50 5.15 7.15
N ARG A 83 -3.00 5.83 6.11
CA ARG A 83 -2.37 7.15 6.24
C ARG A 83 -3.30 8.17 6.91
N ASP A 84 -4.57 8.23 6.48
CA ASP A 84 -5.57 9.12 7.07
C ASP A 84 -5.71 8.88 8.57
N TRP A 85 -5.85 7.63 8.98
CA TRP A 85 -5.96 7.28 10.39
C TRP A 85 -4.69 7.64 11.19
N PHE A 86 -3.51 7.26 10.69
CA PHE A 86 -2.24 7.53 11.38
C PHE A 86 -1.98 9.03 11.55
N ILE A 87 -2.22 9.84 10.52
CA ILE A 87 -2.05 11.30 10.59
C ILE A 87 -3.06 11.92 11.57
N ASN A 88 -4.34 11.55 11.47
CA ASN A 88 -5.39 12.08 12.35
C ASN A 88 -5.17 11.70 13.82
N ASN A 89 -4.47 10.62 14.08
CA ASN A 89 -4.06 10.20 15.42
C ASN A 89 -2.65 10.66 15.81
N ASN A 90 -2.06 11.62 15.08
CA ASN A 90 -0.75 12.25 15.36
C ASN A 90 0.41 11.23 15.41
N TYR A 91 0.42 10.22 14.56
CA TYR A 91 1.59 9.37 14.33
C TYR A 91 2.47 9.98 13.24
N GLU A 92 3.79 9.87 13.42
CA GLU A 92 4.72 10.02 12.31
C GLU A 92 4.61 8.78 11.44
N CYS A 93 4.26 8.94 10.17
CA CYS A 93 4.16 7.82 9.22
C CYS A 93 4.66 8.21 7.84
N LYS A 94 5.06 7.22 7.07
CA LYS A 94 5.46 7.32 5.67
C LYS A 94 4.84 6.21 4.87
N THR A 95 4.50 6.51 3.63
CA THR A 95 3.99 5.54 2.67
C THR A 95 5.01 5.26 1.58
N PHE A 96 5.09 4.00 1.21
CA PHE A 96 6.04 3.52 0.24
C PHE A 96 5.34 2.75 -0.88
N PHE A 97 5.89 2.88 -2.07
CA PHE A 97 5.43 2.18 -3.27
C PHE A 97 6.58 1.36 -3.82
N ILE A 98 6.39 0.05 -3.95
CA ILE A 98 7.29 -0.85 -4.66
C ILE A 98 6.89 -0.86 -6.13
N TRP A 99 7.84 -0.58 -6.99
CA TRP A 99 7.77 -0.75 -8.42
C TRP A 99 8.74 -1.85 -8.83
N PHE A 100 8.22 -2.94 -9.34
CA PHE A 100 9.03 -4.05 -9.77
C PHE A 100 8.64 -4.46 -11.20
N TYR A 101 9.50 -4.20 -12.16
CA TYR A 101 9.26 -4.50 -13.56
C TYR A 101 10.15 -5.64 -14.04
N PHE A 102 9.57 -6.55 -14.84
CA PHE A 102 10.23 -7.79 -15.27
C PHE A 102 10.98 -7.65 -16.59
N ASP A 103 10.74 -6.57 -17.33
CA ASP A 103 11.40 -6.27 -18.58
C ASP A 103 11.52 -4.75 -18.80
N ASN A 104 12.33 -4.36 -19.79
CA ASN A 104 12.56 -2.95 -20.12
C ASN A 104 11.38 -2.28 -20.84
N THR A 105 10.26 -2.97 -21.06
CA THR A 105 9.10 -2.43 -21.78
C THR A 105 8.14 -1.69 -20.87
N SER A 106 8.35 -1.76 -19.54
CA SER A 106 7.48 -1.22 -18.49
C SER A 106 6.02 -1.67 -18.55
N SER A 107 5.70 -2.65 -19.38
CA SER A 107 4.34 -3.20 -19.51
C SER A 107 4.09 -4.40 -18.62
N ASN A 108 5.14 -5.07 -18.14
CA ASN A 108 5.09 -6.23 -17.27
C ASN A 108 5.70 -5.89 -15.91
N TYR A 109 4.86 -5.47 -14.98
CA TYR A 109 5.26 -5.02 -13.66
C TYR A 109 4.29 -5.49 -12.59
N VAL A 110 4.78 -5.54 -11.36
CA VAL A 110 3.98 -5.67 -10.15
C VAL A 110 4.28 -4.52 -9.22
N THR A 111 3.29 -4.13 -8.45
CA THR A 111 3.39 -3.01 -7.52
C THR A 111 2.79 -3.38 -6.18
N HIS A 112 3.29 -2.73 -5.14
CA HIS A 112 2.68 -2.81 -3.83
C HIS A 112 2.85 -1.48 -3.09
N THR A 113 1.88 -1.14 -2.24
CA THR A 113 1.94 0.01 -1.34
C THR A 113 1.79 -0.45 0.09
N TYR A 114 2.51 0.18 0.98
CA TYR A 114 2.46 -0.10 2.41
C TYR A 114 2.82 1.15 3.22
N LEU A 115 2.53 1.09 4.51
CA LEU A 115 2.79 2.18 5.44
C LEU A 115 3.82 1.75 6.50
N VAL A 116 4.69 2.65 6.87
CA VAL A 116 5.56 2.52 8.06
C VAL A 116 5.33 3.71 8.96
N TYR A 117 5.02 3.46 10.23
CA TYR A 117 4.84 4.49 11.23
C TYR A 117 5.85 4.36 12.37
N LYS A 118 6.05 5.44 13.12
CA LYS A 118 6.86 5.43 14.34
C LYS A 118 5.94 5.21 15.54
N ASP A 119 6.16 4.13 16.30
CA ASP A 119 5.39 3.85 17.48
C ASP A 119 5.74 4.86 18.59
N LYS A 120 4.73 5.42 19.24
CA LYS A 120 4.86 6.50 20.24
C LYS A 120 5.45 6.05 21.56
N LYS A 121 5.41 4.77 21.87
CA LYS A 121 5.88 4.21 23.14
C LYS A 121 7.28 3.64 23.02
N THR A 122 7.50 2.88 21.94
CA THR A 122 8.77 2.18 21.72
C THR A 122 9.76 2.98 20.89
N GLU A 123 9.30 4.06 20.22
CA GLU A 123 10.07 4.83 19.25
C GLU A 123 10.58 3.99 18.07
N LYS A 124 10.11 2.74 17.92
CA LYS A 124 10.45 1.85 16.83
C LYS A 124 9.66 2.20 15.57
N TYR A 125 10.19 1.79 14.44
CA TYR A 125 9.51 1.91 13.16
C TYR A 125 8.69 0.64 12.89
N CYS A 126 7.39 0.81 12.73
CA CYS A 126 6.46 -0.29 12.57
C CYS A 126 5.91 -0.32 11.15
N TYR A 127 6.19 -1.41 10.45
CA TYR A 127 5.50 -1.77 9.23
C TYR A 127 4.04 -2.09 9.56
N PHE A 128 3.12 -1.53 8.77
CA PHE A 128 1.68 -1.80 8.87
C PHE A 128 1.18 -2.29 7.52
N GLU A 129 0.48 -3.43 7.50
CA GLU A 129 0.01 -4.07 6.29
C GLU A 129 -1.33 -4.76 6.50
N HIS A 130 -2.29 -4.45 5.65
CA HIS A 130 -3.57 -5.13 5.63
C HIS A 130 -3.85 -5.81 4.28
N SER A 131 -3.45 -5.21 3.19
CA SER A 131 -3.83 -5.62 1.83
C SER A 131 -3.13 -6.88 1.32
N ASP A 132 -1.91 -7.17 1.80
CA ASP A 132 -1.16 -8.39 1.51
C ASP A 132 -1.49 -9.47 2.55
N GLY A 133 -2.44 -10.34 2.23
CA GLY A 133 -2.91 -11.38 3.15
C GLY A 133 -1.83 -12.34 3.66
N ALA A 134 -0.74 -12.53 2.93
CA ALA A 134 0.37 -13.38 3.33
C ALA A 134 1.31 -12.70 4.35
N ASN A 135 1.41 -11.38 4.31
CA ASN A 135 2.31 -10.58 5.14
C ASN A 135 1.58 -9.58 6.03
N LYS A 136 0.27 -9.74 6.16
CA LYS A 136 -0.59 -8.88 6.98
C LYS A 136 -0.15 -8.85 8.43
N GLY A 137 -0.18 -7.66 9.01
CA GLY A 137 0.13 -7.45 10.42
C GLY A 137 0.96 -6.20 10.68
N ILE A 138 1.44 -6.10 11.93
CA ILE A 138 2.33 -5.05 12.38
C ILE A 138 3.65 -5.68 12.79
N LYS A 139 4.76 -5.10 12.32
CA LYS A 139 6.10 -5.60 12.64
C LYS A 139 7.07 -4.45 12.93
N GLU A 140 7.82 -4.59 14.03
CA GLU A 140 8.75 -3.57 14.53
C GLU A 140 10.15 -3.71 13.92
N PHE A 141 10.79 -2.56 13.66
CA PHE A 141 12.14 -2.43 13.12
C PHE A 141 12.89 -1.27 13.77
N GLU A 142 14.22 -1.28 13.66
CA GLU A 142 15.07 -0.20 14.18
C GLU A 142 15.07 1.05 13.26
N SER A 143 14.75 0.88 11.98
CA SER A 143 14.74 1.97 11.01
C SER A 143 13.72 1.78 9.89
N TYR A 144 13.39 2.86 9.18
CA TYR A 144 12.65 2.78 7.92
C TYR A 144 13.35 1.87 6.89
N LYS A 145 14.69 1.87 6.86
CA LYS A 145 15.46 1.03 5.93
C LYS A 145 15.18 -0.45 6.17
N ASP A 146 15.17 -0.88 7.44
CA ASP A 146 14.92 -2.28 7.79
C ASP A 146 13.49 -2.70 7.40
N ALA A 147 12.50 -1.83 7.63
CA ALA A 147 11.12 -2.07 7.22
C ALA A 147 10.98 -2.16 5.69
N ILE A 148 11.66 -1.30 4.96
CA ILE A 148 11.69 -1.33 3.47
C ILE A 148 12.32 -2.63 2.97
N LEU A 149 13.48 -3.02 3.51
CA LEU A 149 14.16 -4.25 3.12
C LEU A 149 13.31 -5.49 3.41
N TYR A 150 12.66 -5.52 4.56
CA TYR A 150 11.72 -6.59 4.91
C TYR A 150 10.61 -6.72 3.86
N GLN A 151 9.94 -5.63 3.51
CA GLN A 151 8.84 -5.68 2.55
C GLN A 151 9.32 -6.02 1.14
N MET A 152 10.49 -5.55 0.74
CA MET A 152 11.11 -5.92 -0.54
C MET A 152 11.34 -7.44 -0.61
N GLU A 153 11.89 -8.04 0.44
CA GLU A 153 12.10 -9.49 0.54
C GLU A 153 10.76 -10.24 0.41
N LYS A 154 9.74 -9.80 1.15
CA LYS A 154 8.41 -10.42 1.10
C LYS A 154 7.76 -10.30 -0.28
N HIS A 155 7.90 -9.15 -0.92
CA HIS A 155 7.38 -8.94 -2.27
C HIS A 155 8.07 -9.83 -3.31
N ILE A 156 9.39 -10.02 -3.19
CA ILE A 156 10.17 -10.93 -4.04
C ILE A 156 9.73 -12.38 -3.80
N ASP A 157 9.63 -12.80 -2.54
CA ASP A 157 9.23 -14.17 -2.17
C ASP A 157 7.82 -14.49 -2.69
N PHE A 158 6.89 -13.56 -2.55
CA PHE A 158 5.54 -13.70 -3.10
C PHE A 158 5.59 -13.91 -4.62
N ASN A 159 6.31 -13.05 -5.35
CA ASN A 159 6.39 -13.15 -6.81
C ASN A 159 7.04 -14.46 -7.26
N ARG A 160 8.05 -14.96 -6.54
CA ARG A 160 8.61 -16.30 -6.79
C ARG A 160 7.59 -17.39 -6.57
N SER A 161 6.79 -17.30 -5.50
CA SER A 161 5.81 -18.32 -5.15
C SER A 161 4.67 -18.46 -6.16
N VAL A 162 4.32 -17.37 -6.86
CA VAL A 162 3.30 -17.37 -7.93
C VAL A 162 3.89 -17.60 -9.32
N GLY A 163 5.15 -18.01 -9.41
CA GLY A 163 5.79 -18.43 -10.65
C GLY A 163 6.35 -17.29 -11.52
N ASN A 164 6.43 -16.07 -11.00
CA ASN A 164 7.15 -15.01 -11.69
C ASN A 164 8.65 -15.31 -11.67
N LEU A 165 9.29 -15.25 -12.85
CA LEU A 165 10.72 -15.47 -12.99
C LEU A 165 11.50 -14.33 -12.38
N ILE A 166 12.11 -14.54 -11.21
CA ILE A 166 12.97 -13.58 -10.55
C ILE A 166 14.40 -14.15 -10.51
N ASN A 167 15.26 -13.55 -11.26
CA ASN A 167 16.71 -13.78 -11.23
C ASN A 167 17.42 -12.53 -10.70
N GLU A 168 18.74 -12.58 -10.53
CA GLU A 168 19.51 -11.46 -9.99
C GLU A 168 19.46 -10.20 -10.88
N ASP A 169 19.40 -10.38 -12.20
CA ASP A 169 19.26 -9.24 -13.12
C ASP A 169 17.94 -8.51 -12.91
N VAL A 170 16.84 -9.26 -12.67
CA VAL A 170 15.52 -8.70 -12.40
C VAL A 170 15.47 -7.96 -11.06
N LEU A 171 16.24 -8.39 -10.04
CA LEU A 171 16.31 -7.70 -8.75
C LEU A 171 16.81 -6.26 -8.88
N SER A 172 17.66 -5.98 -9.88
CA SER A 172 18.09 -4.61 -10.17
C SER A 172 16.94 -3.70 -10.65
N HIS A 173 15.84 -4.27 -11.08
CA HIS A 173 14.65 -3.57 -11.56
C HIS A 173 13.65 -3.21 -10.44
N LEU A 174 13.96 -3.56 -9.19
CA LEU A 174 13.13 -3.18 -8.07
C LEU A 174 13.46 -1.77 -7.60
N GLN A 175 12.44 -0.94 -7.54
CA GLN A 175 12.53 0.44 -7.07
C GLN A 175 11.52 0.67 -5.94
N VAL A 176 11.89 1.50 -4.97
CA VAL A 176 10.97 1.93 -3.90
C VAL A 176 10.92 3.44 -3.87
N TYR A 177 9.71 3.95 -3.81
CA TYR A 177 9.41 5.37 -3.74
C TYR A 177 8.73 5.70 -2.42
N GLU A 178 9.17 6.76 -1.74
CA GLU A 178 8.43 7.42 -0.66
C GLU A 178 7.50 8.45 -1.29
N PHE A 179 6.19 8.38 -1.02
CA PHE A 179 5.21 9.25 -1.62
C PHE A 179 4.23 9.84 -0.59
N GLU A 180 3.65 10.96 -0.93
CA GLU A 180 2.61 11.63 -0.16
C GLU A 180 1.22 11.36 -0.77
N ILE A 181 0.20 12.03 -0.25
CA ILE A 181 -1.18 11.89 -0.73
C ILE A 181 -1.28 12.24 -2.21
N GLU A 182 -1.77 11.29 -2.97
CA GLU A 182 -2.07 11.48 -4.37
C GLU A 182 -3.47 12.11 -4.59
N LYS A 183 -3.69 12.61 -5.80
CA LYS A 183 -4.99 13.18 -6.15
C LYS A 183 -6.05 12.08 -6.26
N TYR A 184 -7.00 12.06 -5.32
CA TYR A 184 -8.12 11.13 -5.36
C TYR A 184 -8.94 11.23 -6.65
N GLY A 185 -9.48 10.10 -7.07
CA GLY A 185 -10.21 9.96 -8.33
C GLY A 185 -9.33 9.81 -9.56
N CYS A 186 -8.00 9.79 -9.42
CA CYS A 186 -7.12 9.54 -10.56
C CYS A 186 -7.16 8.06 -11.00
N SER A 187 -6.91 7.83 -12.29
CA SER A 187 -6.80 6.48 -12.85
C SER A 187 -5.53 5.78 -12.40
N GLN A 188 -5.48 4.45 -12.54
CA GLN A 188 -4.29 3.64 -12.31
C GLN A 188 -3.04 4.23 -12.97
N ARG A 189 -3.11 4.52 -14.26
CA ARG A 189 -1.99 5.08 -15.01
C ARG A 189 -1.50 6.39 -14.40
N LYS A 190 -2.42 7.30 -14.06
CA LYS A 190 -2.06 8.60 -13.50
C LYS A 190 -1.47 8.48 -12.10
N TYR A 191 -1.98 7.56 -11.29
CA TYR A 191 -1.42 7.23 -9.98
C TYR A 191 0.04 6.79 -10.10
N ILE A 192 0.33 5.80 -10.95
CA ILE A 192 1.68 5.32 -11.19
C ILE A 192 2.61 6.44 -11.69
N GLU A 193 2.18 7.21 -12.71
CA GLU A 193 2.95 8.34 -13.22
C GLU A 193 3.33 9.34 -12.12
N ASN A 194 2.41 9.65 -11.22
CA ASN A 194 2.67 10.59 -10.13
C ASN A 194 3.68 10.02 -9.13
N ILE A 195 3.50 8.74 -8.73
CA ILE A 195 4.41 8.09 -7.79
C ILE A 195 5.83 7.96 -8.35
N LEU A 196 5.98 7.60 -9.62
CA LEU A 196 7.30 7.52 -10.26
C LEU A 196 8.03 8.88 -10.36
N ASN A 197 7.31 9.98 -10.18
CA ASN A 197 7.87 11.33 -10.02
C ASN A 197 8.09 11.74 -8.56
N SER A 198 7.77 10.89 -7.60
CA SER A 198 7.96 11.14 -6.17
C SER A 198 9.39 10.81 -5.72
N LYS A 199 9.64 10.72 -4.43
CA LYS A 199 10.98 10.53 -3.89
C LYS A 199 11.46 9.09 -4.02
N LEU A 200 12.36 8.82 -4.96
CA LEU A 200 13.04 7.53 -5.09
C LEU A 200 13.94 7.29 -3.87
N VAL A 201 13.73 6.20 -3.13
CA VAL A 201 14.49 5.85 -1.92
C VAL A 201 15.37 4.63 -2.09
N TYR A 202 15.01 3.73 -3.00
CA TYR A 202 15.80 2.54 -3.30
C TYR A 202 15.80 2.23 -4.80
N ASN A 203 16.97 1.92 -5.36
CA ASN A 203 17.16 1.54 -6.75
C ASN A 203 18.51 0.85 -6.94
N ASN A 204 18.62 -0.07 -7.89
CA ASN A 204 19.85 -0.79 -8.23
C ASN A 204 20.57 -1.37 -7.00
N ASN A 205 19.84 -2.10 -6.17
CA ASN A 205 20.32 -2.77 -4.96
C ASN A 205 20.93 -1.83 -3.89
N LYS A 206 20.57 -0.53 -3.88
CA LYS A 206 21.03 0.43 -2.86
C LYS A 206 20.03 1.54 -2.57
N PHE A 207 20.10 2.05 -1.35
CA PHE A 207 19.41 3.26 -0.99
C PHE A 207 20.04 4.47 -1.70
N VAL A 208 19.20 5.25 -2.38
CA VAL A 208 19.62 6.40 -3.21
C VAL A 208 19.71 7.67 -2.37
N THR A 209 18.82 7.77 -1.36
CA THR A 209 18.75 8.90 -0.43
C THR A 209 18.95 8.42 0.99
N GLU A 210 19.67 9.21 1.81
CA GLU A 210 19.57 9.05 3.26
C GLU A 210 18.11 9.33 3.63
N ILE A 211 17.43 8.31 4.17
CA ILE A 211 16.14 8.51 4.81
C ILE A 211 16.48 9.23 6.10
N ASN A 212 16.47 10.56 6.05
CA ASN A 212 16.84 11.38 7.19
C ASN A 212 15.95 11.02 8.37
N VAL A 213 16.57 10.48 9.40
CA VAL A 213 16.01 10.51 10.76
C VAL A 213 15.84 11.99 11.07
N CYS A 214 14.62 12.42 11.32
CA CYS A 214 14.34 13.77 11.76
C CYS A 214 15.18 14.01 13.03
N LYS A 215 16.30 14.74 12.91
CA LYS A 215 17.01 15.21 14.10
C LYS A 215 16.07 16.18 14.77
N SER A 216 15.55 15.80 15.95
CA SER A 216 14.89 16.71 16.85
C SER A 216 15.75 17.96 16.95
N LYS A 217 15.19 19.12 16.57
CA LYS A 217 15.80 20.40 16.92
C LYS A 217 15.74 20.50 18.43
N ASN A 218 16.94 20.44 19.07
CA ASN A 218 17.13 20.84 20.45
C ASN A 218 16.72 22.31 20.64
#